data_f728a3a7a136cebb5eeaea209da5e05a
#
_entry.id   f728a3a7a136cebb5eeaea209da5e05a
#
_cell.length_a   1.000
_cell.length_b   1.000
_cell.length_c   1.000
_cell.angle_alpha   90.00
_cell.angle_beta   90.00
_cell.angle_gamma   90.00
#
_symmetry.space_group_name_H-M   'P 1'
#
loop_
_entity.id
_entity.type
_entity.pdbx_description
1 polymer ?
#
loop_
_entity_poly.entity_id
_entity_poly.type
_entity_poly.pdbx_seq_one_letter_code
_entity_poly.pdbx_strand_id
1 'polypeptide(L)'
;GGQPLDLDLSLMLPLQNNGEMRRIFGNNQPEERPDATTAPQAAKPAAPKRPVILWFNGNGFRGIDKNCQVADLEFLAEAGYAVAFVQVRSSAQGHLPAQLIDAKTAIRFLRANAGKYNLDPLRFGVAGRSAGGMIVSMLGLNDNRFLSEEWKGYSSDVQAVWDLFGLVDMAGVTEEQVEAYRNGTADTSRWSRMEDTHTGAVLGGDVDTMAQRAREYSVIRYIHGNMPPFLIMHGDADPMIPLEQSEMLYNSMLSWEGNKADLYVVKGAGHGTPEFFQPAVQKIALDFFARNM
;
A
#
# COMPACT_ATOMS: atom_id res chain seq x y z
N GLY A 1 10.16 -6.23 26.07
CA GLY A 1 10.29 -7.17 25.00
C GLY A 1 8.95 -7.33 24.33
N GLY A 2 8.71 -6.58 23.21
CA GLY A 2 7.53 -6.77 22.38
C GLY A 2 7.65 -8.09 21.63
N GLN A 3 6.53 -8.79 21.44
CA GLN A 3 6.47 -9.93 20.53
C GLN A 3 6.85 -9.46 19.12
N PRO A 4 7.62 -10.28 18.35
CA PRO A 4 7.91 -9.98 16.96
C PRO A 4 6.62 -9.73 16.18
N LEU A 5 6.62 -8.76 15.27
CA LEU A 5 5.50 -8.57 14.35
C LEU A 5 5.37 -9.82 13.46
N ASP A 6 4.22 -10.46 13.50
CA ASP A 6 3.92 -11.59 12.61
C ASP A 6 3.60 -11.03 11.22
N LEU A 7 4.67 -10.89 10.39
CA LEU A 7 4.55 -10.37 9.04
C LEU A 7 3.86 -11.41 8.16
N ASP A 8 2.59 -11.16 7.84
CA ASP A 8 1.84 -11.96 6.89
C ASP A 8 1.90 -11.33 5.48
N LEU A 9 2.75 -11.87 4.63
CA LEU A 9 2.90 -11.44 3.25
C LEU A 9 2.98 -12.62 2.28
N SER A 10 2.49 -12.43 1.07
CA SER A 10 2.63 -13.36 -0.05
C SER A 10 3.40 -12.70 -1.17
N LEU A 11 4.33 -13.43 -1.80
CA LEU A 11 5.15 -12.92 -2.90
C LEU A 11 4.78 -13.64 -4.20
N MET A 12 4.33 -12.91 -5.19
CA MET A 12 4.11 -13.38 -6.55
C MET A 12 5.35 -12.99 -7.39
N LEU A 13 5.98 -13.99 -7.99
CA LEU A 13 7.16 -13.81 -8.83
C LEU A 13 6.81 -14.08 -10.30
N PRO A 14 7.43 -13.34 -11.25
CA PRO A 14 7.30 -13.64 -12.67
C PRO A 14 7.64 -15.07 -13.00
N LEU A 15 6.94 -15.65 -13.99
CA LEU A 15 7.16 -17.00 -14.48
C LEU A 15 8.62 -17.17 -14.95
N GLN A 16 9.29 -18.20 -14.46
CA GLN A 16 10.50 -18.69 -15.10
C GLN A 16 10.07 -19.68 -16.17
N ASN A 17 10.61 -19.58 -17.37
CA ASN A 17 10.43 -20.34 -18.64
C ASN A 17 9.61 -21.65 -18.73
N ASN A 18 8.93 -22.10 -17.69
CA ASN A 18 8.12 -23.32 -17.63
C ASN A 18 6.66 -23.13 -17.26
N GLY A 19 6.11 -21.91 -17.34
CA GLY A 19 4.66 -21.68 -17.26
C GLY A 19 4.02 -21.80 -15.86
N GLU A 20 4.78 -21.95 -14.79
CA GLU A 20 4.21 -22.06 -13.44
C GLU A 20 4.53 -20.84 -12.56
N MET A 21 3.49 -20.19 -12.04
CA MET A 21 3.62 -19.16 -11.01
C MET A 21 4.05 -19.81 -9.68
N ARG A 22 5.21 -19.43 -9.15
CA ARG A 22 5.58 -19.81 -7.78
C ARG A 22 5.02 -18.81 -6.79
N ARG A 23 4.08 -19.26 -5.96
CA ARG A 23 3.69 -18.57 -4.72
C ARG A 23 4.65 -18.99 -3.61
N ILE A 24 5.38 -18.04 -3.03
CA ILE A 24 6.20 -18.28 -1.85
C ILE A 24 5.42 -17.75 -0.65
N PHE A 25 4.94 -18.65 0.19
CA PHE A 25 4.29 -18.29 1.46
C PHE A 25 5.36 -18.14 2.55
N GLY A 26 5.35 -17.01 3.25
CA GLY A 26 6.22 -16.80 4.40
C GLY A 26 5.65 -17.51 5.63
N ASN A 27 5.95 -18.80 5.79
CA ASN A 27 5.93 -19.50 7.06
C ASN A 27 7.14 -20.45 7.09
N ASN A 28 7.87 -20.45 8.21
CA ASN A 28 9.04 -21.26 8.48
C ASN A 28 8.89 -22.72 8.01
N GLN A 29 9.32 -23.02 6.79
CA GLN A 29 9.61 -24.39 6.37
C GLN A 29 11.09 -24.63 6.56
N PRO A 30 11.48 -25.80 7.10
CA PRO A 30 12.89 -26.13 7.28
C PRO A 30 13.61 -26.19 5.92
N GLU A 31 14.81 -25.61 5.88
CA GLU A 31 15.70 -25.66 4.71
C GLU A 31 15.95 -27.13 4.31
N GLU A 32 15.58 -27.52 3.09
CA GLU A 32 16.08 -28.74 2.48
C GLU A 32 17.60 -28.60 2.29
N ARG A 33 18.37 -29.46 2.91
CA ARG A 33 19.81 -29.51 2.72
C ARG A 33 20.10 -29.89 1.26
N PRO A 34 20.99 -29.15 0.57
CA PRO A 34 21.40 -29.55 -0.77
C PRO A 34 22.13 -30.90 -0.73
N ASP A 35 21.70 -31.80 -1.59
CA ASP A 35 22.32 -33.09 -1.80
C ASP A 35 23.75 -32.88 -2.37
N ALA A 36 24.74 -33.48 -1.70
CA ALA A 36 26.17 -33.20 -1.89
C ALA A 36 26.81 -33.97 -3.06
N THR A 37 26.06 -34.36 -4.08
CA THR A 37 26.57 -35.25 -5.15
C THR A 37 26.43 -34.76 -6.59
N THR A 38 26.43 -33.44 -6.86
CA THR A 38 26.50 -32.93 -8.23
C THR A 38 27.78 -32.16 -8.47
N ALA A 39 28.56 -32.56 -9.46
CA ALA A 39 29.75 -31.87 -9.94
C ALA A 39 29.46 -30.41 -10.31
N PRO A 40 30.42 -29.46 -10.22
CA PRO A 40 30.17 -28.04 -10.47
C PRO A 40 29.80 -27.83 -11.94
N GLN A 41 28.51 -27.67 -12.21
CA GLN A 41 28.04 -27.10 -13.47
C GLN A 41 28.50 -25.64 -13.51
N ALA A 42 28.99 -25.18 -14.66
CA ALA A 42 29.35 -23.79 -14.91
C ALA A 42 28.16 -22.91 -14.45
N ALA A 43 28.42 -21.97 -13.56
CA ALA A 43 27.38 -21.12 -12.97
C ALA A 43 26.61 -20.42 -14.07
N LYS A 44 25.31 -20.73 -14.22
CA LYS A 44 24.41 -19.97 -15.08
C LYS A 44 24.48 -18.50 -14.66
N PRO A 45 24.52 -17.54 -15.61
CA PRO A 45 24.48 -16.12 -15.25
C PRO A 45 23.31 -15.88 -14.28
N ALA A 46 23.56 -15.19 -13.18
CA ALA A 46 22.53 -14.90 -12.20
C ALA A 46 21.37 -14.16 -12.90
N ALA A 47 20.14 -14.63 -12.69
CA ALA A 47 18.97 -13.96 -13.25
C ALA A 47 18.93 -12.48 -12.78
N PRO A 48 18.50 -11.55 -13.62
CA PRO A 48 18.42 -10.14 -13.23
C PRO A 48 17.53 -9.97 -12.00
N LYS A 49 17.95 -9.08 -11.10
CA LYS A 49 17.17 -8.76 -9.90
C LYS A 49 15.88 -8.06 -10.30
N ARG A 50 14.78 -8.41 -9.63
CA ARG A 50 13.43 -7.92 -9.94
C ARG A 50 13.08 -6.69 -9.12
N PRO A 51 12.53 -5.63 -9.73
CA PRO A 51 11.89 -4.57 -8.96
C PRO A 51 10.67 -5.13 -8.22
N VAL A 52 10.33 -4.50 -7.11
CA VAL A 52 9.26 -4.98 -6.20
C VAL A 52 8.13 -3.97 -6.16
N ILE A 53 6.89 -4.43 -6.24
CA ILE A 53 5.70 -3.63 -5.95
C ILE A 53 4.99 -4.29 -4.76
N LEU A 54 4.85 -3.55 -3.65
CA LEU A 54 4.05 -4.01 -2.53
C LEU A 54 2.62 -3.52 -2.70
N TRP A 55 1.67 -4.45 -2.61
CA TRP A 55 0.24 -4.18 -2.72
C TRP A 55 -0.44 -4.18 -1.35
N PHE A 56 -1.23 -3.12 -1.10
CA PHE A 56 -2.03 -2.93 0.10
C PHE A 56 -3.52 -2.85 -0.24
N ASN A 57 -4.30 -3.81 0.24
CA ASN A 57 -5.74 -3.83 0.02
C ASN A 57 -6.48 -2.76 0.83
N GLY A 58 -7.62 -2.29 0.27
CA GLY A 58 -8.65 -1.55 1.00
C GLY A 58 -9.53 -2.49 1.82
N ASN A 59 -10.45 -1.99 2.50
CA ASN A 59 -11.61 -2.51 3.25
C ASN A 59 -11.83 -1.67 4.52
N GLY A 60 -11.66 -0.37 4.45
CA GLY A 60 -11.86 0.54 5.59
C GLY A 60 -11.03 0.15 6.82
N PHE A 61 -9.81 -0.33 6.62
CA PHE A 61 -8.91 -0.87 7.66
C PHE A 61 -9.44 -2.09 8.42
N ARG A 62 -10.51 -2.71 7.97
CA ARG A 62 -11.00 -3.98 8.51
C ARG A 62 -10.20 -5.15 7.97
N GLY A 63 -10.35 -6.33 8.55
CA GLY A 63 -9.67 -7.53 8.05
C GLY A 63 -10.12 -7.89 6.62
N ILE A 64 -9.16 -8.22 5.78
CA ILE A 64 -9.36 -8.69 4.41
C ILE A 64 -8.25 -9.68 4.06
N ASP A 65 -8.56 -10.68 3.26
CA ASP A 65 -7.51 -11.56 2.71
C ASP A 65 -6.60 -10.77 1.76
N LYS A 66 -5.32 -10.71 2.08
CA LYS A 66 -4.31 -10.04 1.23
C LYS A 66 -4.30 -10.53 -0.22
N ASN A 67 -4.71 -11.79 -0.45
CA ASN A 67 -4.69 -12.43 -1.77
C ASN A 67 -5.96 -12.18 -2.61
N CYS A 68 -6.94 -11.44 -2.10
CA CYS A 68 -8.24 -11.28 -2.79
C CYS A 68 -8.12 -10.63 -4.18
N GLN A 69 -7.00 -9.95 -4.50
CA GLN A 69 -6.78 -9.29 -5.79
C GLN A 69 -5.57 -9.80 -6.56
N VAL A 70 -5.12 -11.00 -6.31
CA VAL A 70 -3.98 -11.59 -7.01
C VAL A 70 -4.19 -11.62 -8.52
N ALA A 71 -5.39 -12.01 -8.97
CA ALA A 71 -5.72 -12.07 -10.41
C ALA A 71 -5.69 -10.69 -11.08
N ASP A 72 -6.15 -9.65 -10.40
CA ASP A 72 -6.18 -8.28 -10.93
C ASP A 72 -4.78 -7.67 -11.12
N LEU A 73 -3.77 -8.20 -10.41
CA LEU A 73 -2.40 -7.69 -10.38
C LEU A 73 -1.38 -8.61 -11.08
N GLU A 74 -1.84 -9.71 -11.70
CA GLU A 74 -0.99 -10.65 -12.41
C GLU A 74 -0.19 -9.97 -13.53
N PHE A 75 -0.76 -8.98 -14.20
CA PHE A 75 -0.10 -8.19 -15.25
C PHE A 75 1.21 -7.54 -14.80
N LEU A 76 1.35 -7.18 -13.52
CA LEU A 76 2.61 -6.65 -12.97
C LEU A 76 3.69 -7.75 -12.92
N ALA A 77 3.31 -8.96 -12.51
CA ALA A 77 4.24 -10.09 -12.48
C ALA A 77 4.63 -10.52 -13.90
N GLU A 78 3.70 -10.52 -14.85
CA GLU A 78 3.97 -10.79 -16.27
C GLU A 78 4.94 -9.77 -16.87
N ALA A 79 4.88 -8.51 -16.41
CA ALA A 79 5.81 -7.46 -16.79
C ALA A 79 7.19 -7.53 -16.10
N GLY A 80 7.41 -8.53 -15.23
CA GLY A 80 8.71 -8.79 -14.61
C GLY A 80 8.88 -8.26 -13.19
N TYR A 81 7.87 -7.64 -12.59
CA TYR A 81 7.90 -7.21 -11.20
C TYR A 81 7.69 -8.37 -10.24
N ALA A 82 8.30 -8.32 -9.08
CA ALA A 82 7.88 -9.11 -7.94
C ALA A 82 6.74 -8.37 -7.23
N VAL A 83 5.57 -9.00 -7.07
CA VAL A 83 4.42 -8.38 -6.40
C VAL A 83 4.27 -8.99 -5.01
N ALA A 84 4.38 -8.16 -3.97
CA ALA A 84 4.25 -8.56 -2.58
C ALA A 84 2.89 -8.11 -2.03
N PHE A 85 2.02 -9.05 -1.70
CA PHE A 85 0.73 -8.79 -1.06
C PHE A 85 0.92 -8.72 0.45
N VAL A 86 0.67 -7.55 1.03
CA VAL A 86 0.95 -7.28 2.44
C VAL A 86 -0.33 -7.29 3.25
N GLN A 87 -0.37 -8.14 4.29
CA GLN A 87 -1.41 -8.09 5.30
C GLN A 87 -0.96 -7.16 6.43
N VAL A 88 -1.62 -6.02 6.56
CA VAL A 88 -1.47 -5.17 7.74
C VAL A 88 -2.50 -5.54 8.79
N ARG A 89 -2.25 -5.21 10.05
CA ARG A 89 -3.24 -5.38 11.12
C ARG A 89 -4.53 -4.66 10.79
N SER A 90 -5.65 -5.31 11.09
CA SER A 90 -6.96 -4.68 11.02
C SER A 90 -7.17 -3.70 12.18
N SER A 91 -8.18 -2.82 12.06
CA SER A 91 -8.59 -1.91 13.15
C SER A 91 -8.97 -2.65 14.43
N ALA A 92 -9.44 -3.90 14.35
CA ALA A 92 -9.70 -4.74 15.50
C ALA A 92 -8.43 -5.27 16.19
N GLN A 93 -7.30 -5.32 15.48
CA GLN A 93 -6.01 -5.78 16.00
C GLN A 93 -5.11 -4.61 16.43
N GLY A 94 -5.39 -3.41 16.01
CA GLY A 94 -4.67 -2.21 16.41
C GLY A 94 -5.12 -0.96 15.67
N HIS A 95 -5.07 0.17 16.37
CA HIS A 95 -5.34 1.48 15.79
C HIS A 95 -4.11 2.05 15.06
N LEU A 96 -4.30 3.05 14.22
CA LEU A 96 -3.18 3.83 13.68
C LEU A 96 -2.27 4.30 14.84
N PRO A 97 -0.94 4.14 14.67
CA PRO A 97 -0.19 3.86 13.44
C PRO A 97 0.13 2.37 13.18
N ALA A 98 -0.54 1.41 13.80
CA ALA A 98 -0.18 0.00 13.68
C ALA A 98 -0.03 -0.46 12.22
N GLN A 99 -0.95 -0.07 11.34
CA GLN A 99 -0.96 -0.42 9.92
C GLN A 99 0.24 0.17 9.16
N LEU A 100 0.65 1.38 9.51
CA LEU A 100 1.81 2.06 8.92
C LEU A 100 3.14 1.43 9.38
N ILE A 101 3.20 1.02 10.65
CA ILE A 101 4.34 0.27 11.20
C ILE A 101 4.50 -1.06 10.47
N ASP A 102 3.40 -1.80 10.28
CA ASP A 102 3.41 -3.08 9.56
C ASP A 102 3.89 -2.90 8.12
N ALA A 103 3.35 -1.90 7.42
CA ALA A 103 3.69 -1.61 6.04
C ALA A 103 5.18 -1.25 5.87
N LYS A 104 5.71 -0.36 6.70
CA LYS A 104 7.15 0.00 6.69
C LYS A 104 8.03 -1.19 7.07
N THR A 105 7.60 -2.02 8.01
CA THR A 105 8.32 -3.23 8.40
C THR A 105 8.36 -4.25 7.27
N ALA A 106 7.28 -4.42 6.50
CA ALA A 106 7.23 -5.30 5.33
C ALA A 106 8.23 -4.87 4.24
N ILE A 107 8.32 -3.55 3.94
CA ILE A 107 9.32 -3.02 3.00
C ILE A 107 10.73 -3.33 3.48
N ARG A 108 11.04 -3.06 4.75
CA ARG A 108 12.34 -3.29 5.35
C ARG A 108 12.72 -4.77 5.36
N PHE A 109 11.77 -5.66 5.68
CA PHE A 109 11.94 -7.11 5.62
C PHE A 109 12.30 -7.58 4.21
N LEU A 110 11.55 -7.17 3.18
CA LEU A 110 11.82 -7.57 1.80
C LEU A 110 13.17 -7.03 1.32
N ARG A 111 13.53 -5.81 1.70
CA ARG A 111 14.82 -5.20 1.35
C ARG A 111 15.98 -5.94 2.03
N ALA A 112 15.84 -6.33 3.29
CA ALA A 112 16.82 -7.13 4.02
C ALA A 112 17.00 -8.52 3.40
N ASN A 113 15.94 -9.10 2.89
CA ASN A 113 15.93 -10.44 2.29
C ASN A 113 15.98 -10.41 0.74
N ALA A 114 16.36 -9.27 0.14
CA ALA A 114 16.36 -9.10 -1.30
C ALA A 114 17.19 -10.16 -2.04
N GLY A 115 18.35 -10.54 -1.49
CA GLY A 115 19.18 -11.59 -2.05
C GLY A 115 18.48 -12.96 -2.07
N LYS A 116 17.77 -13.31 -1.01
CA LYS A 116 17.04 -14.58 -0.89
C LYS A 116 15.94 -14.73 -1.94
N TYR A 117 15.24 -13.64 -2.28
CA TYR A 117 14.11 -13.63 -3.21
C TYR A 117 14.47 -13.12 -4.61
N ASN A 118 15.77 -12.86 -4.89
CA ASN A 118 16.25 -12.25 -6.14
C ASN A 118 15.57 -10.93 -6.47
N LEU A 119 15.41 -10.06 -5.45
CA LEU A 119 14.82 -8.73 -5.57
C LEU A 119 15.90 -7.67 -5.75
N ASP A 120 15.53 -6.56 -6.37
CA ASP A 120 16.38 -5.37 -6.42
C ASP A 120 16.10 -4.47 -5.20
N PRO A 121 17.03 -4.34 -4.24
CA PRO A 121 16.79 -3.57 -3.02
C PRO A 121 16.66 -2.06 -3.26
N LEU A 122 17.00 -1.57 -4.47
CA LEU A 122 16.94 -0.16 -4.84
C LEU A 122 15.66 0.22 -5.60
N ARG A 123 14.85 -0.78 -6.04
CA ARG A 123 13.65 -0.56 -6.84
C ARG A 123 12.42 -1.13 -6.14
N PHE A 124 11.84 -0.34 -5.23
CA PHE A 124 10.64 -0.67 -4.46
C PHE A 124 9.54 0.35 -4.74
N GLY A 125 8.46 -0.09 -5.35
CA GLY A 125 7.23 0.67 -5.49
C GLY A 125 6.16 0.16 -4.53
N VAL A 126 5.16 0.98 -4.28
CA VAL A 126 3.98 0.62 -3.51
C VAL A 126 2.73 0.95 -4.30
N ALA A 127 1.72 0.11 -4.15
CA ALA A 127 0.41 0.30 -4.75
C ALA A 127 -0.68 -0.10 -3.75
N GLY A 128 -1.79 0.61 -3.75
CA GLY A 128 -2.87 0.31 -2.82
C GLY A 128 -4.15 1.03 -3.17
N ARG A 129 -5.28 0.51 -2.68
CA ARG A 129 -6.61 1.05 -2.94
C ARG A 129 -7.34 1.42 -1.66
N SER A 130 -8.17 2.47 -1.70
CA SER A 130 -9.02 2.87 -0.56
C SER A 130 -8.17 3.07 0.71
N ALA A 131 -8.44 2.35 1.79
CA ALA A 131 -7.58 2.34 2.99
C ALA A 131 -6.10 2.00 2.67
N GLY A 132 -5.86 1.09 1.71
CA GLY A 132 -4.51 0.79 1.20
C GLY A 132 -3.92 1.97 0.41
N GLY A 133 -4.74 2.75 -0.31
CA GLY A 133 -4.34 4.00 -0.97
C GLY A 133 -3.80 5.02 0.04
N MET A 134 -4.49 5.20 1.16
CA MET A 134 -4.00 6.03 2.27
C MET A 134 -2.65 5.51 2.80
N ILE A 135 -2.51 4.19 3.02
CA ILE A 135 -1.25 3.60 3.50
C ILE A 135 -0.11 3.92 2.53
N VAL A 136 -0.29 3.66 1.21
CA VAL A 136 0.79 3.89 0.24
C VAL A 136 1.14 5.37 0.08
N SER A 137 0.16 6.26 0.19
CA SER A 137 0.39 7.69 0.17
C SER A 137 1.19 8.17 1.39
N MET A 138 0.94 7.60 2.58
CA MET A 138 1.76 7.81 3.78
C MET A 138 3.17 7.21 3.64
N LEU A 139 3.33 6.06 2.99
CA LEU A 139 4.64 5.47 2.70
C LEU A 139 5.46 6.35 1.75
N GLY A 140 4.81 6.95 0.77
CA GLY A 140 5.44 7.87 -0.19
C GLY A 140 6.01 9.15 0.43
N LEU A 141 5.69 9.47 1.67
CA LEU A 141 6.35 10.57 2.39
C LEU A 141 7.83 10.27 2.66
N ASN A 142 8.26 9.01 2.56
CA ASN A 142 9.65 8.57 2.79
C ASN A 142 10.27 9.17 4.07
N ASP A 143 9.49 9.23 5.12
CA ASP A 143 9.88 9.79 6.42
C ASP A 143 10.19 8.69 7.45
N ASN A 144 10.78 9.11 8.57
CA ASN A 144 11.16 8.20 9.66
C ASN A 144 10.06 8.01 10.71
N ARG A 145 8.84 8.48 10.47
CA ARG A 145 7.71 8.22 11.38
C ARG A 145 7.27 6.77 11.30
N PHE A 146 6.73 6.26 12.37
CA PHE A 146 6.10 4.94 12.42
C PHE A 146 7.04 3.78 12.05
N LEU A 147 8.32 3.85 12.45
CA LEU A 147 9.27 2.77 12.31
C LEU A 147 9.22 1.82 13.51
N SER A 148 9.34 0.52 13.26
CA SER A 148 9.59 -0.48 14.30
C SER A 148 11.10 -0.63 14.56
N GLU A 149 11.49 -1.32 15.63
CA GLU A 149 12.88 -1.75 15.85
C GLU A 149 13.31 -2.88 14.91
N GLU A 150 12.34 -3.61 14.34
CA GLU A 150 12.63 -4.70 13.41
C GLU A 150 13.21 -4.16 12.11
N TRP A 151 14.24 -4.83 11.62
CA TRP A 151 14.92 -4.50 10.35
C TRP A 151 15.42 -3.05 10.27
N LYS A 152 15.74 -2.42 11.41
CA LYS A 152 16.11 -1.00 11.51
C LYS A 152 17.34 -0.59 10.70
N GLY A 153 18.17 -1.54 10.27
CA GLY A 153 19.30 -1.28 9.38
C GLY A 153 18.92 -1.07 7.91
N TYR A 154 17.63 -1.19 7.55
CA TYR A 154 17.15 -1.08 6.18
C TYR A 154 16.15 0.07 6.04
N SER A 155 16.22 0.79 4.91
CA SER A 155 15.26 1.87 4.61
C SER A 155 13.86 1.32 4.32
N SER A 156 12.83 2.07 4.67
CA SER A 156 11.45 1.87 4.21
C SER A 156 11.07 2.77 3.03
N ASP A 157 12.01 3.53 2.46
CA ASP A 157 11.74 4.45 1.36
C ASP A 157 11.31 3.70 0.09
N VAL A 158 10.44 4.33 -0.68
CA VAL A 158 9.94 3.80 -1.95
C VAL A 158 10.22 4.76 -3.08
N GLN A 159 10.32 4.24 -4.30
CA GLN A 159 10.70 4.98 -5.50
C GLN A 159 9.51 5.39 -6.36
N ALA A 160 8.33 4.76 -6.15
CA ALA A 160 7.11 5.06 -6.89
C ALA A 160 5.88 4.68 -6.04
N VAL A 161 4.81 5.46 -6.15
CA VAL A 161 3.55 5.25 -5.43
C VAL A 161 2.39 5.21 -6.43
N TRP A 162 1.57 4.16 -6.37
CA TRP A 162 0.30 4.09 -7.08
C TRP A 162 -0.85 4.08 -6.06
N ASP A 163 -1.52 5.22 -5.93
CA ASP A 163 -2.70 5.41 -5.08
C ASP A 163 -3.97 5.27 -5.91
N LEU A 164 -4.82 4.32 -5.54
CA LEU A 164 -6.16 4.18 -6.08
C LEU A 164 -7.18 4.64 -5.03
N PHE A 165 -7.79 5.78 -5.30
CA PHE A 165 -8.88 6.37 -4.49
C PHE A 165 -8.64 6.32 -2.98
N GLY A 166 -7.44 6.71 -2.53
CA GLY A 166 -7.07 6.78 -1.12
C GLY A 166 -7.70 7.95 -0.39
N LEU A 167 -7.95 7.78 0.91
CA LEU A 167 -8.35 8.87 1.80
C LEU A 167 -7.10 9.62 2.26
N VAL A 168 -6.88 10.84 1.77
CA VAL A 168 -5.64 11.59 2.05
C VAL A 168 -5.80 12.74 3.04
N ASP A 169 -7.02 13.26 3.20
CA ASP A 169 -7.37 14.20 4.28
C ASP A 169 -8.26 13.53 5.32
N MET A 170 -7.66 12.67 6.12
CA MET A 170 -8.37 11.99 7.21
C MET A 170 -8.91 12.98 8.26
N ALA A 171 -8.21 14.10 8.49
CA ALA A 171 -8.64 15.11 9.45
C ALA A 171 -9.94 15.79 9.02
N GLY A 172 -10.00 16.31 7.78
CA GLY A 172 -11.19 16.97 7.26
C GLY A 172 -12.41 16.05 7.26
N VAL A 173 -12.27 14.83 6.74
CA VAL A 173 -13.36 13.83 6.74
C VAL A 173 -13.80 13.47 8.16
N THR A 174 -12.86 13.33 9.11
CA THR A 174 -13.22 13.00 10.50
C THR A 174 -13.90 14.18 11.18
N GLU A 175 -13.45 15.40 10.96
CA GLU A 175 -14.06 16.63 11.48
C GLU A 175 -15.52 16.77 10.99
N GLU A 176 -15.76 16.58 9.70
CA GLU A 176 -17.12 16.59 9.11
C GLU A 176 -18.02 15.50 9.71
N GLN A 177 -17.51 14.28 9.87
CA GLN A 177 -18.26 13.18 10.45
C GLN A 177 -18.62 13.43 11.93
N VAL A 178 -17.66 13.96 12.71
CA VAL A 178 -17.87 14.32 14.13
C VAL A 178 -18.90 15.43 14.26
N GLU A 179 -18.84 16.45 13.41
CA GLU A 179 -19.80 17.54 13.40
C GLU A 179 -21.22 17.04 13.04
N ALA A 180 -21.35 16.26 11.97
CA ALA A 180 -22.62 15.66 11.57
C ALA A 180 -23.21 14.78 12.66
N TYR A 181 -22.39 14.00 13.37
CA TYR A 181 -22.80 13.16 14.49
C TYR A 181 -23.34 14.00 15.65
N ARG A 182 -22.60 15.05 16.06
CA ARG A 182 -23.00 15.95 17.17
C ARG A 182 -24.29 16.71 16.86
N ASN A 183 -24.49 17.11 15.61
CA ASN A 183 -25.66 17.83 15.15
C ASN A 183 -26.86 16.92 14.83
N GLY A 184 -26.70 15.59 14.96
CA GLY A 184 -27.76 14.62 14.66
C GLY A 184 -28.12 14.51 13.18
N THR A 185 -27.22 14.96 12.27
CA THR A 185 -27.41 14.91 10.80
C THR A 185 -26.65 13.75 10.16
N ALA A 186 -25.85 13.01 10.93
CA ALA A 186 -25.11 11.87 10.40
C ALA A 186 -26.02 10.72 9.98
N ASP A 187 -25.69 10.06 8.86
CA ASP A 187 -26.34 8.80 8.49
C ASP A 187 -25.85 7.67 9.41
N THR A 188 -26.68 7.33 10.41
CA THR A 188 -26.38 6.27 11.38
C THR A 188 -27.00 4.93 10.99
N SER A 189 -27.45 4.75 9.76
CA SER A 189 -28.07 3.50 9.29
C SER A 189 -27.13 2.30 9.37
N ARG A 190 -25.83 2.51 9.27
CA ARG A 190 -24.80 1.46 9.29
C ARG A 190 -24.00 1.41 10.60
N TRP A 191 -24.08 2.43 11.44
CA TRP A 191 -23.33 2.55 12.68
C TRP A 191 -24.07 3.49 13.65
N SER A 192 -24.01 3.20 14.93
CA SER A 192 -24.69 4.00 15.97
C SER A 192 -23.73 4.93 16.72
N ARG A 193 -22.44 4.69 16.65
CA ARG A 193 -21.39 5.46 17.33
C ARG A 193 -20.28 5.81 16.35
N MET A 194 -19.61 6.94 16.57
CA MET A 194 -18.47 7.37 15.73
C MET A 194 -17.34 6.34 15.70
N GLU A 195 -17.11 5.64 16.82
CA GLU A 195 -16.09 4.62 16.96
C GLU A 195 -16.33 3.40 16.05
N ASP A 196 -17.58 3.20 15.60
CA ASP A 196 -17.97 2.09 14.72
C ASP A 196 -17.81 2.44 13.22
N THR A 197 -17.55 3.71 12.87
CA THR A 197 -17.23 4.13 11.50
C THR A 197 -15.86 3.57 11.06
N HIS A 198 -15.55 3.61 9.77
CA HIS A 198 -14.24 3.17 9.30
C HIS A 198 -13.09 4.02 9.88
N THR A 199 -13.27 5.34 9.88
CA THR A 199 -12.28 6.28 10.43
C THR A 199 -12.19 6.16 11.95
N GLY A 200 -13.32 6.11 12.65
CA GLY A 200 -13.36 5.94 14.09
C GLY A 200 -12.73 4.63 14.55
N ALA A 201 -13.06 3.53 13.91
CA ALA A 201 -12.51 2.21 14.24
C ALA A 201 -10.98 2.13 14.09
N VAL A 202 -10.40 2.79 13.08
CA VAL A 202 -8.95 2.74 12.87
C VAL A 202 -8.20 3.79 13.69
N LEU A 203 -8.81 4.94 13.96
CA LEU A 203 -8.23 5.98 14.81
C LEU A 203 -8.26 5.56 16.28
N GLY A 204 -9.35 4.94 16.72
CA GLY A 204 -9.61 4.68 18.14
C GLY A 204 -9.81 5.97 18.96
N GLY A 205 -10.07 5.82 20.25
CA GLY A 205 -10.36 6.94 21.13
C GLY A 205 -11.84 7.35 21.10
N ASP A 206 -12.17 8.39 21.85
CA ASP A 206 -13.52 8.96 21.88
C ASP A 206 -13.72 10.01 20.77
N VAL A 207 -14.98 10.39 20.55
CA VAL A 207 -15.37 11.36 19.53
C VAL A 207 -14.70 12.73 19.70
N ASP A 208 -14.33 13.12 20.93
CA ASP A 208 -13.75 14.43 21.20
C ASP A 208 -12.26 14.51 20.81
N THR A 209 -11.55 13.39 20.84
CA THR A 209 -10.12 13.31 20.50
C THR A 209 -9.89 12.84 19.06
N MET A 210 -10.89 12.27 18.42
CA MET A 210 -10.76 11.58 17.13
C MET A 210 -10.27 12.51 16.00
N ALA A 211 -10.81 13.73 15.89
CA ALA A 211 -10.39 14.70 14.89
C ALA A 211 -8.92 15.15 15.08
N GLN A 212 -8.48 15.32 16.34
CA GLN A 212 -7.08 15.63 16.61
C GLN A 212 -6.16 14.48 16.19
N ARG A 213 -6.50 13.24 16.52
CA ARG A 213 -5.74 12.05 16.13
C ARG A 213 -5.68 11.91 14.61
N ALA A 214 -6.79 12.17 13.90
CA ALA A 214 -6.84 12.10 12.44
C ALA A 214 -5.82 13.01 11.74
N ARG A 215 -5.45 14.13 12.37
CA ARG A 215 -4.46 15.07 11.81
C ARG A 215 -3.07 14.44 11.64
N GLU A 216 -2.70 13.48 12.48
CA GLU A 216 -1.41 12.79 12.39
C GLU A 216 -1.33 11.87 11.17
N TYR A 217 -2.48 11.49 10.60
CA TYR A 217 -2.60 10.55 9.49
C TYR A 217 -3.17 11.16 8.21
N SER A 218 -3.36 12.49 8.17
CA SER A 218 -3.73 13.22 6.95
C SER A 218 -2.48 13.46 6.10
N VAL A 219 -2.37 12.72 4.99
CA VAL A 219 -1.21 12.74 4.08
C VAL A 219 -0.86 14.15 3.62
N ILE A 220 -1.89 14.91 3.21
CA ILE A 220 -1.75 16.27 2.66
C ILE A 220 -1.02 17.26 3.60
N ARG A 221 -1.00 16.98 4.90
CA ARG A 221 -0.32 17.83 5.90
C ARG A 221 1.19 17.66 5.94
N TYR A 222 1.71 16.63 5.31
CA TYR A 222 3.12 16.23 5.40
C TYR A 222 3.81 16.16 4.04
N ILE A 223 3.11 16.56 2.96
CA ILE A 223 3.71 16.65 1.63
C ILE A 223 4.84 17.66 1.65
N HIS A 224 5.97 17.28 1.07
CA HIS A 224 7.19 18.09 1.02
C HIS A 224 7.90 17.91 -0.32
N GLY A 225 8.94 18.68 -0.59
CA GLY A 225 9.77 18.49 -1.77
C GLY A 225 10.54 17.16 -1.76
N ASN A 226 10.91 16.67 -2.93
CA ASN A 226 11.66 15.42 -3.14
C ASN A 226 10.89 14.12 -2.77
N MET A 227 9.58 14.14 -2.88
CA MET A 227 8.78 12.92 -2.79
C MET A 227 8.97 12.04 -4.05
N PRO A 228 8.81 10.71 -3.94
CA PRO A 228 8.76 9.85 -5.13
C PRO A 228 7.60 10.26 -6.03
N PRO A 229 7.65 9.91 -7.33
CA PRO A 229 6.52 10.08 -8.23
C PRO A 229 5.26 9.35 -7.76
N PHE A 230 4.10 9.99 -7.95
CA PHE A 230 2.78 9.43 -7.66
C PHE A 230 1.98 9.22 -8.93
N LEU A 231 1.37 8.04 -9.06
CA LEU A 231 0.25 7.77 -9.94
C LEU A 231 -1.02 7.73 -9.08
N ILE A 232 -1.94 8.64 -9.31
CA ILE A 232 -3.19 8.77 -8.57
C ILE A 232 -4.31 8.40 -9.53
N MET A 233 -5.18 7.47 -9.13
CA MET A 233 -6.34 7.08 -9.91
C MET A 233 -7.61 7.13 -9.07
N HIS A 234 -8.68 7.71 -9.62
CA HIS A 234 -9.98 7.82 -8.93
C HIS A 234 -11.13 7.72 -9.93
N GLY A 235 -12.26 7.16 -9.51
CA GLY A 235 -13.48 7.12 -10.30
C GLY A 235 -14.35 8.36 -10.04
N ASP A 236 -14.90 8.95 -11.08
CA ASP A 236 -15.77 10.14 -10.95
C ASP A 236 -17.18 9.81 -10.44
N ALA A 237 -17.52 8.55 -10.27
CA ALA A 237 -18.77 8.07 -9.68
C ALA A 237 -18.55 7.33 -8.33
N ASP A 238 -17.45 7.60 -7.64
CA ASP A 238 -17.15 6.99 -6.33
C ASP A 238 -18.10 7.50 -5.24
N PRO A 239 -18.95 6.64 -4.65
CA PRO A 239 -19.92 7.05 -3.63
C PRO A 239 -19.36 7.02 -2.21
N MET A 240 -18.10 6.57 -2.02
CA MET A 240 -17.51 6.33 -0.70
C MET A 240 -16.42 7.34 -0.34
N ILE A 241 -15.52 7.59 -1.27
CA ILE A 241 -14.44 8.56 -1.11
C ILE A 241 -14.58 9.56 -2.26
N PRO A 242 -14.82 10.85 -1.97
CA PRO A 242 -14.97 11.86 -3.00
C PRO A 242 -13.72 12.03 -3.86
N LEU A 243 -13.87 12.28 -5.16
CA LEU A 243 -12.77 12.52 -6.11
C LEU A 243 -11.84 13.66 -5.63
N GLU A 244 -12.39 14.62 -4.91
CA GLU A 244 -11.67 15.75 -4.31
C GLU A 244 -10.50 15.31 -3.44
N GLN A 245 -10.54 14.12 -2.84
CA GLN A 245 -9.40 13.58 -2.07
C GLN A 245 -8.18 13.38 -2.97
N SER A 246 -8.36 12.79 -4.15
CA SER A 246 -7.29 12.61 -5.13
C SER A 246 -6.85 13.93 -5.76
N GLU A 247 -7.76 14.85 -6.01
CA GLU A 247 -7.44 16.19 -6.50
C GLU A 247 -6.62 16.99 -5.47
N MET A 248 -6.97 16.90 -4.17
CA MET A 248 -6.19 17.51 -3.10
C MET A 248 -4.76 16.94 -3.05
N LEU A 249 -4.60 15.61 -3.15
CA LEU A 249 -3.28 14.99 -3.17
C LEU A 249 -2.47 15.48 -4.37
N TYR A 250 -3.05 15.42 -5.55
CA TYR A 250 -2.40 15.86 -6.80
C TYR A 250 -1.95 17.32 -6.72
N ASN A 251 -2.86 18.23 -6.34
CA ASN A 251 -2.55 19.66 -6.24
C ASN A 251 -1.50 19.94 -5.17
N SER A 252 -1.57 19.25 -4.02
CA SER A 252 -0.59 19.38 -2.94
C SER A 252 0.80 18.89 -3.37
N MET A 253 0.87 17.79 -4.13
CA MET A 253 2.13 17.29 -4.69
C MET A 253 2.76 18.34 -5.63
N LEU A 254 1.98 18.89 -6.55
CA LEU A 254 2.47 19.87 -7.55
C LEU A 254 2.77 21.26 -6.95
N SER A 255 2.34 21.55 -5.73
CA SER A 255 2.70 22.79 -5.04
C SER A 255 4.19 22.85 -4.62
N TRP A 256 4.89 21.71 -4.67
CA TRP A 256 6.31 21.61 -4.39
C TRP A 256 7.10 21.37 -5.68
N GLU A 257 8.07 22.26 -5.94
CA GLU A 257 8.97 22.11 -7.09
C GLU A 257 9.74 20.78 -7.04
N GLY A 258 9.79 20.08 -8.17
CA GLY A 258 10.48 18.78 -8.31
C GLY A 258 9.61 17.56 -8.02
N ASN A 259 8.49 17.69 -7.32
CA ASN A 259 7.53 16.59 -7.16
C ASN A 259 6.83 16.27 -8.50
N LYS A 260 6.49 14.98 -8.68
CA LYS A 260 5.80 14.48 -9.87
C LYS A 260 4.56 13.70 -9.45
N ALA A 261 3.44 14.05 -10.05
CA ALA A 261 2.19 13.32 -9.89
C ALA A 261 1.43 13.28 -11.20
N ASP A 262 0.84 12.13 -11.50
CA ASP A 262 -0.12 11.94 -12.59
C ASP A 262 -1.48 11.62 -11.95
N LEU A 263 -2.54 12.35 -12.29
CA LEU A 263 -3.92 12.07 -11.88
C LEU A 263 -4.73 11.56 -13.08
N TYR A 264 -5.28 10.35 -12.94
CA TYR A 264 -6.19 9.75 -13.91
C TYR A 264 -7.58 9.57 -13.31
N VAL A 265 -8.56 10.26 -13.86
CA VAL A 265 -9.96 10.08 -13.50
C VAL A 265 -10.57 9.00 -14.38
N VAL A 266 -10.99 7.89 -13.77
CA VAL A 266 -11.61 6.76 -14.47
C VAL A 266 -13.11 7.03 -14.59
N LYS A 267 -13.53 7.41 -15.79
CA LYS A 267 -14.90 7.87 -16.05
C LYS A 267 -15.94 6.77 -15.79
N GLY A 268 -16.95 7.09 -14.99
CA GLY A 268 -18.06 6.20 -14.62
C GLY A 268 -17.69 5.14 -13.60
N ALA A 269 -16.43 5.07 -13.16
CA ALA A 269 -16.01 4.11 -12.16
C ALA A 269 -16.48 4.52 -10.76
N GLY A 270 -16.99 3.55 -9.99
CA GLY A 270 -17.29 3.67 -8.58
C GLY A 270 -16.11 3.25 -7.70
N HIS A 271 -16.35 3.09 -6.39
CA HIS A 271 -15.31 2.68 -5.44
C HIS A 271 -14.82 1.25 -5.68
N GLY A 272 -13.67 1.10 -6.33
CA GLY A 272 -13.02 -0.20 -6.57
C GLY A 272 -13.73 -1.09 -7.59
N THR A 273 -14.42 -0.51 -8.55
CA THR A 273 -15.08 -1.24 -9.62
C THR A 273 -14.09 -1.78 -10.66
N PRO A 274 -14.47 -2.76 -11.50
CA PRO A 274 -13.53 -3.45 -12.41
C PRO A 274 -12.82 -2.57 -13.44
N GLU A 275 -13.32 -1.36 -13.67
CA GLU A 275 -12.75 -0.40 -14.62
C GLU A 275 -11.28 -0.06 -14.28
N PHE A 276 -10.90 -0.11 -13.00
CA PHE A 276 -9.53 0.14 -12.55
C PHE A 276 -8.51 -0.92 -12.99
N PHE A 277 -8.98 -2.09 -13.41
CA PHE A 277 -8.12 -3.22 -13.82
C PHE A 277 -8.26 -3.59 -15.28
N GLN A 278 -8.88 -2.73 -16.09
CA GLN A 278 -8.94 -2.93 -17.54
C GLN A 278 -7.58 -2.74 -18.22
N PRO A 279 -7.30 -3.36 -19.36
CA PRO A 279 -6.00 -3.34 -20.02
C PRO A 279 -5.41 -1.93 -20.25
N ALA A 280 -6.27 -0.95 -20.56
CA ALA A 280 -5.84 0.43 -20.75
C ALA A 280 -5.29 1.05 -19.44
N VAL A 281 -5.93 0.78 -18.31
CA VAL A 281 -5.53 1.26 -16.98
C VAL A 281 -4.27 0.50 -16.51
N GLN A 282 -4.21 -0.82 -16.73
CA GLN A 282 -3.02 -1.61 -16.45
C GLN A 282 -1.81 -1.08 -17.20
N LYS A 283 -1.98 -0.69 -18.48
CA LYS A 283 -0.89 -0.09 -19.26
C LYS A 283 -0.38 1.22 -18.65
N ILE A 284 -1.26 2.07 -18.15
CA ILE A 284 -0.86 3.32 -17.47
C ILE A 284 0.01 3.01 -16.23
N ALA A 285 -0.40 2.04 -15.43
CA ALA A 285 0.34 1.62 -14.25
C ALA A 285 1.73 1.03 -14.63
N LEU A 286 1.79 0.18 -15.67
CA LEU A 286 3.06 -0.36 -16.17
C LEU A 286 4.00 0.73 -16.68
N ASP A 287 3.49 1.64 -17.51
CA ASP A 287 4.28 2.76 -18.04
C ASP A 287 4.80 3.67 -16.91
N PHE A 288 4.00 3.88 -15.86
CA PHE A 288 4.39 4.64 -14.69
C PHE A 288 5.54 3.97 -13.92
N PHE A 289 5.41 2.70 -13.57
CA PHE A 289 6.46 1.98 -12.85
C PHE A 289 7.73 1.83 -13.69
N ALA A 290 7.62 1.57 -14.99
CA ALA A 290 8.77 1.45 -15.89
C ALA A 290 9.59 2.75 -16.02
N ARG A 291 8.93 3.92 -15.88
CA ARG A 291 9.62 5.22 -15.93
C ARG A 291 10.29 5.60 -14.61
N ASN A 292 9.84 5.04 -13.50
CA ASN A 292 10.17 5.56 -12.17
C ASN A 292 10.91 4.54 -11.27
N MET A 293 11.09 3.31 -11.77
CA MET A 293 11.77 2.24 -11.00
C MET A 293 12.94 1.56 -11.78
#